data_e842d016df0631860c4bcb59c438dbcb
#
_entry.id   e842d016df0631860c4bcb59c438dbcb
#
_cell.length_a   1.000
_cell.length_b   1.000
_cell.length_c   1.000
_cell.angle_alpha   90.00
_cell.angle_beta   90.00
_cell.angle_gamma   90.00
#
_symmetry.space_group_name_H-M   'P 1'
#
loop_
_entity.id
_entity.type
_entity.pdbx_description
1 polymer ?
#
loop_
_entity_poly.entity_id
_entity_poly.type
_entity_poly.pdbx_seq_one_letter_code
_entity_poly.pdbx_strand_id
1 'polypeptide(L)'
;MTRESLIESARQLIQPSKTVRDEYSLKRENIATEISRIMGERPDVGYMVGGNIAMMQDNHRNHARFMESLFFAFDPTVLVDTVLWVFRAYRSHGFQLTYWPAQLDTWVEILRRELSSEALTEVYPFYNWMIVNQPAFTLLSDGFVLTDTTQTEH
;
A
#
# COMPACT_ATOMS: atom_id res chain seq x y z
N MET A 1 -9.12 15.85 -7.71
CA MET A 1 -7.87 15.07 -7.79
C MET A 1 -7.95 14.11 -8.96
N THR A 2 -6.95 14.12 -9.84
CA THR A 2 -6.87 13.26 -11.01
C THR A 2 -5.70 12.30 -10.87
N ARG A 3 -5.66 11.27 -11.75
CA ARG A 3 -4.50 10.38 -11.83
C ARG A 3 -3.22 11.18 -12.09
N GLU A 4 -3.26 12.14 -13.00
CA GLU A 4 -2.13 12.98 -13.36
C GLU A 4 -1.65 13.83 -12.18
N SER A 5 -2.56 14.40 -11.38
CA SER A 5 -2.19 15.17 -10.21
C SER A 5 -1.62 14.29 -9.10
N LEU A 6 -2.07 13.04 -8.97
CA LEU A 6 -1.46 12.07 -8.07
C LEU A 6 -0.03 11.76 -8.50
N ILE A 7 0.20 11.54 -9.79
CA ILE A 7 1.53 11.27 -10.32
C ILE A 7 2.45 12.46 -10.04
N GLU A 8 1.98 13.70 -10.24
CA GLU A 8 2.75 14.90 -9.92
C GLU A 8 3.12 14.97 -8.44
N SER A 9 2.18 14.67 -7.55
CA SER A 9 2.47 14.63 -6.10
C SER A 9 3.50 13.56 -5.77
N ALA A 10 3.43 12.40 -6.42
CA ALA A 10 4.36 11.30 -6.20
C ALA A 10 5.76 11.63 -6.70
N ARG A 11 5.91 12.50 -7.69
CA ARG A 11 7.22 12.93 -8.19
C ARG A 11 8.06 13.66 -7.13
N GLN A 12 7.43 14.15 -6.06
CA GLN A 12 8.12 14.82 -4.96
C GLN A 12 8.81 13.82 -4.03
N LEU A 13 8.46 12.52 -4.12
CA LEU A 13 9.11 11.48 -3.33
C LEU A 13 10.51 11.21 -3.86
N ILE A 14 11.43 10.95 -2.95
CA ILE A 14 12.84 10.74 -3.27
C ILE A 14 13.20 9.27 -3.03
N GLN A 15 13.78 8.62 -4.05
CA GLN A 15 14.21 7.24 -3.93
C GLN A 15 15.17 7.08 -2.75
N PRO A 16 14.93 6.11 -1.85
CA PRO A 16 15.82 5.88 -0.72
C PRO A 16 17.24 5.51 -1.14
N SER A 17 18.20 5.81 -0.27
CA SER A 17 19.60 5.47 -0.47
C SER A 17 19.81 3.95 -0.50
N LYS A 18 20.94 3.52 -1.05
CA LYS A 18 21.27 2.09 -1.10
C LYS A 18 21.26 1.44 0.28
N THR A 19 21.83 2.11 1.29
CA THR A 19 21.85 1.60 2.66
C THR A 19 20.43 1.37 3.20
N VAL A 20 19.53 2.32 2.97
CA VAL A 20 18.16 2.26 3.48
C VAL A 20 17.35 1.18 2.74
N ARG A 21 17.44 1.12 1.41
CA ARG A 21 16.71 0.09 0.67
C ARG A 21 17.22 -1.31 0.97
N ASP A 22 18.52 -1.48 1.21
CA ASP A 22 19.08 -2.76 1.63
C ASP A 22 18.56 -3.16 3.01
N GLU A 23 18.44 -2.21 3.94
CA GLU A 23 17.85 -2.48 5.26
C GLU A 23 16.39 -2.92 5.12
N TYR A 24 15.60 -2.24 4.31
CA TYR A 24 14.20 -2.60 4.08
C TYR A 24 14.10 -4.02 3.48
N SER A 25 14.92 -4.32 2.48
CA SER A 25 14.96 -5.65 1.86
C SER A 25 15.24 -6.75 2.87
N LEU A 26 16.19 -6.52 3.76
CA LEU A 26 16.58 -7.48 4.78
C LEU A 26 15.45 -7.75 5.78
N LYS A 27 14.66 -6.75 6.08
CA LYS A 27 13.61 -6.81 7.12
C LYS A 27 12.20 -7.08 6.57
N ARG A 28 11.99 -7.00 5.25
CA ARG A 28 10.64 -7.00 4.67
C ARG A 28 9.80 -8.23 5.01
N GLU A 29 10.40 -9.41 5.04
CA GLU A 29 9.64 -10.64 5.34
C GLU A 29 9.15 -10.67 6.78
N ASN A 30 10.02 -10.28 7.71
CA ASN A 30 9.66 -10.19 9.13
C ASN A 30 8.56 -9.12 9.34
N ILE A 31 8.68 -7.98 8.67
CA ILE A 31 7.70 -6.91 8.76
C ILE A 31 6.35 -7.39 8.21
N ALA A 32 6.33 -8.04 7.05
CA ALA A 32 5.10 -8.57 6.46
C ALA A 32 4.44 -9.64 7.34
N THR A 33 5.23 -10.51 7.96
CA THR A 33 4.73 -11.50 8.91
C THR A 33 4.10 -10.82 10.13
N GLU A 34 4.74 -9.78 10.65
CA GLU A 34 4.28 -9.07 11.83
C GLU A 34 2.97 -8.31 11.57
N ILE A 35 2.84 -7.65 10.41
CA ILE A 35 1.57 -6.97 10.10
C ILE A 35 0.44 -7.96 9.94
N SER A 36 0.69 -9.12 9.33
CA SER A 36 -0.32 -10.17 9.20
C SER A 36 -0.77 -10.68 10.57
N ARG A 37 0.17 -10.81 11.51
CA ARG A 37 -0.15 -11.22 12.88
C ARG A 37 -1.01 -10.16 13.57
N ILE A 38 -0.59 -8.91 13.57
CA ILE A 38 -1.31 -7.83 14.25
C ILE A 38 -2.70 -7.62 13.65
N MET A 39 -2.80 -7.55 12.33
CA MET A 39 -4.09 -7.36 11.68
C MET A 39 -5.02 -8.56 11.93
N GLY A 40 -4.46 -9.79 11.90
CA GLY A 40 -5.22 -11.01 12.12
C GLY A 40 -5.79 -11.14 13.53
N GLU A 41 -5.22 -10.46 14.52
CA GLU A 41 -5.69 -10.46 15.90
C GLU A 41 -6.80 -9.43 16.16
N ARG A 42 -7.09 -8.54 15.19
CA ARG A 42 -8.14 -7.53 15.37
C ARG A 42 -9.52 -8.19 15.39
N PRO A 43 -10.40 -7.77 16.33
CA PRO A 43 -11.78 -8.34 16.39
C PRO A 43 -12.58 -8.07 15.11
N ASP A 44 -12.28 -6.99 14.38
CA ASP A 44 -13.02 -6.57 13.18
C ASP A 44 -12.38 -7.04 11.87
N VAL A 45 -11.30 -7.85 11.91
CA VAL A 45 -10.56 -8.22 10.69
C VAL A 45 -11.42 -8.96 9.69
N GLY A 46 -12.25 -9.89 10.16
CA GLY A 46 -13.14 -10.66 9.26
C GLY A 46 -14.07 -9.76 8.46
N TYR A 47 -14.64 -8.75 9.10
CA TYR A 47 -15.49 -7.77 8.43
C TYR A 47 -14.68 -6.93 7.43
N MET A 48 -13.52 -6.42 7.85
CA MET A 48 -12.71 -5.54 6.99
C MET A 48 -12.26 -6.22 5.70
N VAL A 49 -11.97 -7.52 5.74
CA VAL A 49 -11.42 -8.23 4.58
C VAL A 49 -12.45 -9.17 3.91
N GLY A 50 -13.74 -9.06 4.27
CA GLY A 50 -14.78 -9.91 3.70
C GLY A 50 -14.54 -11.39 3.95
N GLY A 51 -13.92 -11.75 5.07
CA GLY A 51 -13.58 -13.12 5.41
C GLY A 51 -12.33 -13.66 4.72
N ASN A 52 -11.69 -12.90 3.87
CA ASN A 52 -10.52 -13.34 3.06
C ASN A 52 -9.19 -13.10 3.77
N ILE A 53 -8.98 -13.77 4.91
CA ILE A 53 -7.75 -13.62 5.71
C ILE A 53 -6.50 -14.00 4.91
N ALA A 54 -6.55 -15.11 4.16
CA ALA A 54 -5.41 -15.54 3.34
C ALA A 54 -5.04 -14.49 2.29
N MET A 55 -6.04 -13.85 1.67
CA MET A 55 -5.82 -12.78 0.69
C MET A 55 -5.20 -11.55 1.35
N MET A 56 -5.60 -11.24 2.59
CA MET A 56 -4.98 -10.15 3.36
C MET A 56 -3.50 -10.45 3.60
N GLN A 57 -3.16 -11.66 3.99
CA GLN A 57 -1.76 -12.06 4.20
C GLN A 57 -0.95 -11.95 2.91
N ASP A 58 -1.54 -12.35 1.78
CA ASP A 58 -0.91 -12.16 0.46
C ASP A 58 -0.72 -10.69 0.15
N ASN A 59 -1.70 -9.84 0.47
CA ASN A 59 -1.59 -8.39 0.30
C ASN A 59 -0.38 -7.83 1.05
N HIS A 60 -0.16 -8.26 2.29
CA HIS A 60 0.98 -7.78 3.08
C HIS A 60 2.32 -8.19 2.45
N ARG A 61 2.43 -9.44 2.01
CA ARG A 61 3.65 -9.91 1.32
C ARG A 61 3.87 -9.17 0.01
N ASN A 62 2.81 -8.99 -0.78
CA ASN A 62 2.89 -8.31 -2.07
C ASN A 62 3.24 -6.83 -1.88
N HIS A 63 2.67 -6.18 -0.87
CA HIS A 63 3.01 -4.80 -0.54
C HIS A 63 4.49 -4.64 -0.20
N ALA A 64 5.01 -5.52 0.66
CA ALA A 64 6.41 -5.45 1.06
C ALA A 64 7.35 -5.64 -0.15
N ARG A 65 7.03 -6.57 -1.05
CA ARG A 65 7.81 -6.79 -2.28
C ARG A 65 7.70 -5.62 -3.24
N PHE A 66 6.52 -5.05 -3.37
CA PHE A 66 6.31 -3.89 -4.23
C PHE A 66 7.10 -2.69 -3.73
N MET A 67 7.04 -2.39 -2.44
CA MET A 67 7.79 -1.27 -1.86
C MET A 67 9.29 -1.49 -2.00
N GLU A 68 9.77 -2.71 -1.82
CA GLU A 68 11.17 -3.03 -2.07
C GLU A 68 11.57 -2.68 -3.51
N SER A 69 10.79 -3.15 -4.48
CA SER A 69 11.06 -2.85 -5.90
C SER A 69 11.05 -1.35 -6.17
N LEU A 70 10.10 -0.65 -5.57
CA LEU A 70 9.94 0.79 -5.72
C LEU A 70 11.16 1.54 -5.17
N PHE A 71 11.71 1.08 -4.04
CA PHE A 71 12.88 1.71 -3.42
C PHE A 71 14.16 1.47 -4.23
N PHE A 72 14.22 0.41 -5.02
CA PHE A 72 15.35 0.15 -5.90
C PHE A 72 15.24 0.90 -7.25
N ALA A 73 14.04 1.13 -7.73
CA ALA A 73 13.80 1.77 -9.03
C ALA A 73 12.49 2.56 -8.99
N PHE A 74 12.52 3.73 -8.33
CA PHE A 74 11.32 4.52 -8.12
C PHE A 74 10.76 5.08 -9.43
N ASP A 75 9.47 4.83 -9.66
CA ASP A 75 8.70 5.37 -10.79
C ASP A 75 7.35 5.85 -10.25
N PRO A 76 7.08 7.16 -10.26
CA PRO A 76 5.82 7.71 -9.74
C PRO A 76 4.58 7.16 -10.44
N THR A 77 4.65 6.93 -11.74
CA THR A 77 3.51 6.38 -12.52
C THR A 77 3.19 4.95 -12.07
N VAL A 78 4.23 4.13 -11.89
CA VAL A 78 4.06 2.75 -11.40
C VAL A 78 3.46 2.76 -10.01
N LEU A 79 3.91 3.65 -9.12
CA LEU A 79 3.35 3.76 -7.77
C LEU A 79 1.86 4.06 -7.83
N VAL A 80 1.45 5.09 -8.56
CA VAL A 80 0.05 5.51 -8.63
C VAL A 80 -0.81 4.41 -9.24
N ASP A 81 -0.42 3.87 -10.38
CA ASP A 81 -1.21 2.86 -11.09
C ASP A 81 -1.35 1.57 -10.27
N THR A 82 -0.30 1.17 -9.58
CA THR A 82 -0.34 -0.03 -8.72
C THR A 82 -1.29 0.17 -7.55
N VAL A 83 -1.23 1.32 -6.87
CA VAL A 83 -2.12 1.59 -5.74
C VAL A 83 -3.58 1.61 -6.19
N LEU A 84 -3.89 2.26 -7.31
CA LEU A 84 -5.26 2.30 -7.84
C LEU A 84 -5.76 0.90 -8.21
N TRP A 85 -4.89 0.08 -8.83
CA TRP A 85 -5.23 -1.30 -9.15
C TRP A 85 -5.52 -2.12 -7.90
N VAL A 86 -4.68 -1.98 -6.88
CA VAL A 86 -4.83 -2.70 -5.60
C VAL A 86 -6.15 -2.34 -4.94
N PHE A 87 -6.48 -1.06 -4.83
CA PHE A 87 -7.75 -0.61 -4.24
C PHE A 87 -8.95 -1.25 -4.96
N ARG A 88 -8.92 -1.25 -6.29
CA ARG A 88 -9.99 -1.85 -7.09
C ARG A 88 -10.09 -3.36 -6.89
N ALA A 89 -8.94 -4.05 -6.98
CA ALA A 89 -8.90 -5.51 -6.94
C ALA A 89 -9.40 -6.05 -5.59
N TYR A 90 -8.93 -5.47 -4.48
CA TYR A 90 -9.31 -5.96 -3.17
C TYR A 90 -10.76 -5.60 -2.81
N ARG A 91 -11.26 -4.45 -3.26
CA ARG A 91 -12.68 -4.10 -3.09
C ARG A 91 -13.59 -5.10 -3.81
N SER A 92 -13.21 -5.54 -4.99
CA SER A 92 -14.01 -6.53 -5.73
C SER A 92 -14.05 -7.90 -5.04
N HIS A 93 -13.13 -8.14 -4.10
CA HIS A 93 -13.09 -9.34 -3.27
C HIS A 93 -13.68 -9.13 -1.87
N GLY A 94 -14.39 -8.03 -1.64
CA GLY A 94 -15.11 -7.79 -0.38
C GLY A 94 -14.33 -7.04 0.68
N PHE A 95 -13.14 -6.52 0.37
CA PHE A 95 -12.41 -5.68 1.33
C PHE A 95 -13.13 -4.35 1.50
N GLN A 96 -13.34 -3.96 2.76
CA GLN A 96 -13.96 -2.69 3.11
C GLN A 96 -12.97 -1.54 3.01
N LEU A 97 -13.46 -0.33 2.77
CA LEU A 97 -12.60 0.86 2.68
C LEU A 97 -11.85 1.14 4.00
N THR A 98 -12.40 0.70 5.13
CA THR A 98 -11.77 0.85 6.45
C THR A 98 -10.50 0.01 6.60
N TYR A 99 -10.29 -0.98 5.74
CA TYR A 99 -9.10 -1.82 5.78
C TYR A 99 -7.81 -1.00 5.51
N TRP A 100 -7.86 -0.09 4.54
CA TRP A 100 -6.65 0.61 4.09
C TRP A 100 -6.06 1.52 5.17
N PRO A 101 -6.84 2.41 5.84
CA PRO A 101 -6.28 3.19 6.96
C PRO A 101 -5.76 2.31 8.09
N ALA A 102 -6.48 1.26 8.45
CA ALA A 102 -6.05 0.34 9.50
C ALA A 102 -4.74 -0.35 9.14
N GLN A 103 -4.62 -0.82 7.90
CA GLN A 103 -3.42 -1.47 7.40
C GLN A 103 -2.22 -0.51 7.35
N LEU A 104 -2.40 0.68 6.79
CA LEU A 104 -1.31 1.65 6.66
C LEU A 104 -0.82 2.16 8.00
N ASP A 105 -1.73 2.41 8.95
CA ASP A 105 -1.36 2.80 10.31
C ASP A 105 -0.53 1.69 10.98
N THR A 106 -0.92 0.45 10.77
CA THR A 106 -0.18 -0.70 11.32
C THR A 106 1.20 -0.83 10.67
N TRP A 107 1.30 -0.62 9.36
CA TRP A 107 2.61 -0.59 8.67
C TRP A 107 3.53 0.45 9.29
N VAL A 108 3.05 1.68 9.47
CA VAL A 108 3.86 2.77 10.03
C VAL A 108 4.32 2.44 11.44
N GLU A 109 3.44 1.89 12.27
CA GLU A 109 3.78 1.49 13.63
C GLU A 109 4.91 0.45 13.64
N ILE A 110 4.81 -0.57 12.78
CA ILE A 110 5.84 -1.61 12.68
C ILE A 110 7.14 -1.04 12.14
N LEU A 111 7.08 -0.19 11.12
CA LEU A 111 8.28 0.42 10.54
C LEU A 111 9.02 1.27 11.57
N ARG A 112 8.30 2.02 12.40
CA ARG A 112 8.91 2.80 13.49
C ARG A 112 9.64 1.92 14.48
N ARG A 113 9.15 0.73 14.73
CA ARG A 113 9.73 -0.22 15.67
C ARG A 113 10.91 -0.98 15.07
N GLU A 114 10.83 -1.34 13.79
CA GLU A 114 11.78 -2.26 13.15
C GLU A 114 12.90 -1.58 12.38
N LEU A 115 12.65 -0.40 11.81
CA LEU A 115 13.66 0.29 11.00
C LEU A 115 14.54 1.19 11.86
N SER A 116 15.79 1.39 11.42
CA SER A 116 16.66 2.42 11.96
C SER A 116 16.06 3.80 11.75
N SER A 117 16.48 4.80 12.52
CA SER A 117 16.03 6.19 12.36
C SER A 117 16.30 6.71 10.96
N GLU A 118 17.46 6.38 10.39
CA GLU A 118 17.83 6.76 9.03
C GLU A 118 16.87 6.16 8.00
N ALA A 119 16.63 4.85 8.11
CA ALA A 119 15.73 4.16 7.19
C ALA A 119 14.30 4.69 7.30
N LEU A 120 13.80 4.91 8.51
CA LEU A 120 12.47 5.45 8.71
C LEU A 120 12.32 6.84 8.08
N THR A 121 13.31 7.70 8.21
CA THR A 121 13.29 9.05 7.64
C THR A 121 13.11 9.00 6.11
N GLU A 122 13.76 8.07 5.43
CA GLU A 122 13.70 7.96 3.97
C GLU A 122 12.49 7.17 3.47
N VAL A 123 11.98 6.22 4.23
CA VAL A 123 10.87 5.34 3.85
C VAL A 123 9.51 5.96 4.21
N TYR A 124 9.40 6.62 5.35
CA TYR A 124 8.14 7.17 5.84
C TYR A 124 7.42 8.08 4.84
N PRO A 125 8.10 8.96 4.07
CA PRO A 125 7.41 9.81 3.10
C PRO A 125 6.52 9.04 2.11
N PHE A 126 6.91 7.83 1.72
CA PHE A 126 6.12 6.98 0.83
C PHE A 126 4.83 6.53 1.50
N TYR A 127 4.91 6.11 2.76
CA TYR A 127 3.74 5.70 3.53
C TYR A 127 2.84 6.90 3.85
N ASN A 128 3.42 8.04 4.18
CA ASN A 128 2.65 9.27 4.39
C ASN A 128 1.91 9.68 3.12
N TRP A 129 2.55 9.57 1.95
CA TRP A 129 1.90 9.86 0.68
C TRP A 129 0.68 8.95 0.46
N MET A 130 0.81 7.66 0.75
CA MET A 130 -0.32 6.72 0.67
C MET A 130 -1.44 7.08 1.65
N ILE A 131 -1.09 7.46 2.88
CA ILE A 131 -2.06 7.80 3.91
C ILE A 131 -2.87 9.04 3.53
N VAL A 132 -2.20 10.12 3.13
CA VAL A 132 -2.88 11.39 2.86
C VAL A 132 -3.69 11.36 1.56
N ASN A 133 -3.40 10.46 0.64
CA ASN A 133 -4.08 10.37 -0.65
C ASN A 133 -5.18 9.29 -0.70
N GLN A 134 -5.51 8.64 0.41
CA GLN A 134 -6.53 7.59 0.43
C GLN A 134 -7.88 8.05 -0.14
N PRO A 135 -8.39 9.25 0.18
CA PRO A 135 -9.64 9.70 -0.43
C PRO A 135 -9.58 9.74 -1.96
N ALA A 136 -8.45 10.16 -2.52
CA ALA A 136 -8.25 10.18 -3.96
C ALA A 136 -8.21 8.76 -4.54
N PHE A 137 -7.53 7.83 -3.86
CA PHE A 137 -7.48 6.42 -4.31
C PHE A 137 -8.87 5.79 -4.33
N THR A 138 -9.66 6.05 -3.29
CA THR A 138 -11.04 5.56 -3.23
C THR A 138 -11.85 6.08 -4.40
N LEU A 139 -11.80 7.38 -4.65
CA LEU A 139 -12.57 8.01 -5.71
C LEU A 139 -12.14 7.54 -7.10
N LEU A 140 -10.83 7.49 -7.36
CA LEU A 140 -10.30 7.13 -8.68
C LEU A 140 -10.42 5.63 -8.96
N SER A 141 -10.31 4.78 -7.93
CA SER A 141 -10.51 3.34 -8.11
C SER A 141 -11.97 2.99 -8.40
N ASP A 142 -12.93 3.75 -7.87
CA ASP A 142 -14.34 3.61 -8.26
C ASP A 142 -14.53 3.94 -9.75
N GLY A 143 -13.92 5.02 -10.21
CA GLY A 143 -13.94 5.40 -11.62
C GLY A 143 -13.35 4.32 -12.52
N PHE A 144 -12.25 3.70 -12.11
CA PHE A 144 -11.64 2.59 -12.85
C PHE A 144 -12.55 1.38 -12.94
N VAL A 145 -13.22 1.01 -11.84
CA VAL A 145 -14.16 -0.11 -11.83
C VAL A 145 -15.29 0.14 -12.82
N LEU A 146 -15.87 1.34 -12.81
CA LEU A 146 -16.95 1.71 -13.74
C LEU A 146 -16.47 1.70 -15.19
N THR A 147 -15.27 2.21 -15.46
CA THR A 147 -14.68 2.24 -16.80
C THR A 147 -14.46 0.82 -17.32
N ASP A 148 -13.90 -0.06 -16.50
CA ASP A 148 -13.66 -1.46 -16.86
C ASP A 148 -14.96 -2.18 -17.19
N THR A 149 -16.01 -1.97 -16.39
CA THR A 149 -17.33 -2.57 -16.63
C THR A 149 -17.89 -2.10 -17.96
N THR A 150 -17.78 -0.82 -18.26
CA THR A 150 -18.24 -0.24 -19.52
C THR A 150 -17.49 -0.84 -20.71
N GLN A 151 -16.18 -1.01 -20.59
CA GLN A 151 -15.35 -1.58 -21.64
C GLN A 151 -15.65 -3.05 -21.90
N THR A 152 -15.96 -3.82 -20.87
CA THR A 152 -16.29 -5.24 -21.00
C THR A 152 -17.63 -5.46 -21.72
N GLU A 153 -18.52 -4.51 -21.70
CA GLU A 153 -19.80 -4.60 -22.37
C GLU A 153 -19.71 -4.33 -23.87
N HIS A 154 -18.59 -3.82 -24.31
CA HIS A 154 -18.34 -3.50 -25.71
C HIS A 154 -17.59 -4.61 -26.42
#